data_9ba58c1b40da6c40b1c6f8c707d0a9c9
#
_entry.id   9ba58c1b40da6c40b1c6f8c707d0a9c9
#
_cell.length_a   1.000
_cell.length_b   1.000
_cell.length_c   1.000
_cell.angle_alpha   90.00
_cell.angle_beta   90.00
_cell.angle_gamma   90.00
#
_symmetry.space_group_name_H-M   'P 1'
#
loop_
_entity.id
_entity.type
_entity.pdbx_description
1 polymer ?
#
loop_
_entity_poly.entity_id
_entity_poly.type
_entity_poly.pdbx_seq_one_letter_code
_entity_poly.pdbx_strand_id
1 'polypeptide(L)'
;MAKTRLSVVAPAPSPGPDVEASHTHFARAEWARLRAAVPMTLDEGDVAKLRGANEPTSLNEVEEVYLPLTRLINLHVRAAQGLAHVTDEFLNRPAIKRPYVVAIAGSVAVGKSTTARLLKALLSRWPAHPKVDLVTTDGFLYPNAELGARGLMERKGFPESYDVRRMIQFLADIRSSGRGVAPTYSHHVYDIVPGADQLIEGPDILIFEGLNVLQLGTGPSAPRAPFTASDFFDLSIYMDASPGDIARWYEERFMLLRATAFRDPEAYFHRLAILSDEEASKIARRIWHDVNHLNLTENILPSRQRADVIIRKDADHRVDSLWMRKL
;
A
#
# COMPACT_ATOMS: atom_id res chain seq x y z
N MET A 1 -22.12 -43.22 2.70
CA MET A 1 -22.12 -42.05 1.83
C MET A 1 -22.23 -40.80 2.70
N ALA A 2 -21.11 -40.16 3.05
CA ALA A 2 -21.06 -38.96 3.85
C ALA A 2 -21.23 -37.73 2.93
N LYS A 3 -22.33 -36.98 3.12
CA LYS A 3 -22.55 -35.71 2.42
C LYS A 3 -21.63 -34.66 3.03
N THR A 4 -20.57 -34.29 2.31
CA THR A 4 -19.74 -33.13 2.59
C THR A 4 -20.61 -31.88 2.49
N ARG A 5 -20.95 -31.27 3.63
CA ARG A 5 -21.58 -29.94 3.68
C ARG A 5 -20.49 -28.94 3.24
N LEU A 6 -20.66 -28.40 2.04
CA LEU A 6 -20.00 -27.15 1.67
C LEU A 6 -20.45 -26.07 2.65
N SER A 7 -19.55 -25.65 3.55
CA SER A 7 -19.77 -24.46 4.38
C SER A 7 -19.78 -23.25 3.45
N VAL A 8 -20.95 -22.69 3.21
CA VAL A 8 -21.06 -21.37 2.57
C VAL A 8 -20.47 -20.37 3.55
N VAL A 9 -19.25 -19.92 3.27
CA VAL A 9 -18.63 -18.80 3.99
C VAL A 9 -19.52 -17.58 3.73
N ALA A 10 -20.05 -16.97 4.78
CA ALA A 10 -20.84 -15.76 4.65
C ALA A 10 -19.98 -14.68 3.96
N PRO A 11 -20.54 -13.93 3.00
CA PRO A 11 -19.81 -12.87 2.34
C PRO A 11 -19.33 -11.86 3.38
N ALA A 12 -18.10 -11.37 3.23
CA ALA A 12 -17.54 -10.35 4.11
C ALA A 12 -18.48 -9.13 4.13
N PRO A 13 -18.70 -8.49 5.29
CA PRO A 13 -19.62 -7.36 5.39
C PRO A 13 -19.22 -6.25 4.42
N SER A 14 -20.22 -5.63 3.78
CA SER A 14 -20.04 -4.52 2.82
C SER A 14 -19.11 -3.41 3.38
N PRO A 15 -18.31 -2.76 2.52
CA PRO A 15 -17.50 -1.60 2.93
C PRO A 15 -18.35 -0.38 3.33
N GLY A 16 -19.66 -0.43 3.20
CA GLY A 16 -20.61 0.62 3.62
C GLY A 16 -21.30 1.33 2.45
N PRO A 17 -22.41 2.03 2.73
CA PRO A 17 -23.31 2.59 1.72
C PRO A 17 -22.65 3.59 0.78
N ASP A 18 -21.69 4.38 1.25
CA ASP A 18 -21.00 5.39 0.43
C ASP A 18 -20.12 4.73 -0.65
N VAL A 19 -19.48 3.61 -0.32
CA VAL A 19 -18.69 2.83 -1.29
C VAL A 19 -19.64 2.13 -2.28
N GLU A 20 -20.72 1.55 -1.83
CA GLU A 20 -21.72 0.93 -2.71
C GLU A 20 -22.33 1.91 -3.70
N ALA A 21 -22.57 3.15 -3.26
CA ALA A 21 -23.08 4.20 -4.14
C ALA A 21 -22.07 4.62 -5.22
N SER A 22 -20.80 4.72 -4.87
CA SER A 22 -19.73 5.30 -5.71
C SER A 22 -18.88 4.27 -6.47
N HIS A 23 -18.97 2.97 -6.13
CA HIS A 23 -18.16 1.91 -6.73
C HIS A 23 -19.00 0.77 -7.27
N THR A 24 -18.48 0.08 -8.27
CA THR A 24 -19.03 -1.18 -8.79
C THR A 24 -18.33 -2.34 -8.09
N HIS A 25 -19.13 -3.24 -7.52
CA HIS A 25 -18.65 -4.45 -6.88
C HIS A 25 -18.32 -5.53 -7.90
N PHE A 26 -17.22 -6.25 -7.67
CA PHE A 26 -16.81 -7.45 -8.40
C PHE A 26 -16.49 -8.55 -7.38
N ALA A 27 -17.20 -9.67 -7.46
CA ALA A 27 -16.74 -10.89 -6.81
C ALA A 27 -15.39 -11.31 -7.43
N ARG A 28 -14.53 -11.96 -6.64
CA ARG A 28 -13.20 -12.39 -7.10
C ARG A 28 -13.23 -13.15 -8.43
N ALA A 29 -14.20 -14.07 -8.59
CA ALA A 29 -14.36 -14.85 -9.83
C ALA A 29 -14.79 -14.00 -11.05
N GLU A 30 -15.54 -12.92 -10.84
CA GLU A 30 -15.92 -11.98 -11.89
C GLU A 30 -14.72 -11.12 -12.30
N TRP A 31 -13.97 -10.64 -11.31
CA TRP A 31 -12.74 -9.88 -11.53
C TRP A 31 -11.70 -10.69 -12.30
N ALA A 32 -11.53 -11.97 -11.95
CA ALA A 32 -10.56 -12.87 -12.60
C ALA A 32 -10.77 -12.97 -14.12
N ARG A 33 -12.03 -12.90 -14.59
CA ARG A 33 -12.35 -12.95 -16.04
C ARG A 33 -11.82 -11.74 -16.80
N LEU A 34 -11.57 -10.62 -16.11
CA LEU A 34 -11.04 -9.39 -16.70
C LEU A 34 -9.54 -9.47 -17.02
N ARG A 35 -8.87 -10.55 -16.62
CA ARG A 35 -7.48 -10.84 -16.97
C ARG A 35 -7.24 -10.86 -18.49
N ALA A 36 -8.19 -11.38 -19.26
CA ALA A 36 -8.03 -11.67 -20.69
C ALA A 36 -6.81 -12.59 -20.94
N ALA A 37 -5.98 -12.29 -21.94
CA ALA A 37 -4.80 -13.07 -22.30
C ALA A 37 -3.50 -12.64 -21.60
N VAL A 38 -3.57 -11.95 -20.46
CA VAL A 38 -2.36 -11.57 -19.71
C VAL A 38 -1.66 -12.84 -19.18
N PRO A 39 -0.40 -13.10 -19.58
CA PRO A 39 0.29 -14.30 -19.17
C PRO A 39 0.72 -14.20 -17.70
N MET A 40 0.71 -15.34 -16.99
CA MET A 40 1.38 -15.48 -15.72
C MET A 40 2.89 -15.48 -15.96
N THR A 41 3.59 -14.59 -15.30
CA THR A 41 5.04 -14.43 -15.44
C THR A 41 5.82 -14.69 -14.16
N LEU A 42 5.13 -14.93 -13.04
CA LEU A 42 5.69 -15.32 -11.76
C LEU A 42 5.48 -16.83 -11.53
N ASP A 43 6.37 -17.43 -10.78
CA ASP A 43 6.22 -18.77 -10.24
C ASP A 43 5.97 -18.74 -8.71
N GLU A 44 5.77 -19.91 -8.09
CA GLU A 44 5.54 -20.01 -6.64
C GLU A 44 6.74 -19.51 -5.82
N GLY A 45 7.96 -19.71 -6.32
CA GLY A 45 9.19 -19.24 -5.68
C GLY A 45 9.30 -17.72 -5.71
N ASP A 46 8.87 -17.07 -6.81
CA ASP A 46 8.77 -15.62 -6.92
C ASP A 46 7.75 -15.07 -5.90
N VAL A 47 6.55 -15.67 -5.86
CA VAL A 47 5.49 -15.25 -4.94
C VAL A 47 5.92 -15.40 -3.48
N ALA A 48 6.60 -16.50 -3.14
CA ALA A 48 7.11 -16.75 -1.79
C ALA A 48 8.13 -15.68 -1.33
N LYS A 49 8.93 -15.13 -2.24
CA LYS A 49 9.89 -14.06 -1.97
C LYS A 49 9.23 -12.68 -1.84
N LEU A 50 8.12 -12.47 -2.54
CA LEU A 50 7.44 -11.18 -2.61
C LEU A 50 6.40 -10.98 -1.51
N ARG A 51 5.80 -12.06 -1.00
CA ARG A 51 4.78 -11.98 0.05
C ARG A 51 5.36 -11.59 1.42
N GLY A 52 4.52 -11.02 2.27
CA GLY A 52 4.83 -10.77 3.68
C GLY A 52 4.91 -12.07 4.47
N ALA A 53 5.62 -12.03 5.61
CA ALA A 53 5.94 -13.22 6.38
C ALA A 53 4.70 -14.00 6.89
N ASN A 54 3.60 -13.31 7.17
CA ASN A 54 2.33 -13.92 7.62
C ASN A 54 1.21 -13.80 6.57
N GLU A 55 1.54 -13.57 5.29
CA GLU A 55 0.55 -13.42 4.23
C GLU A 55 0.46 -14.71 3.38
N PRO A 56 -0.73 -15.33 3.27
CA PRO A 56 -0.91 -16.60 2.56
C PRO A 56 -1.08 -16.43 1.04
N THR A 57 -0.61 -15.32 0.46
CA THR A 57 -0.76 -15.04 -0.96
C THR A 57 -0.21 -16.19 -1.80
N SER A 58 -1.05 -16.75 -2.67
CA SER A 58 -0.75 -17.88 -3.53
C SER A 58 -0.63 -17.46 -5.01
N LEU A 59 -0.04 -18.31 -5.83
CA LEU A 59 0.02 -18.09 -7.27
C LEU A 59 -1.39 -17.95 -7.89
N ASN A 60 -2.37 -18.73 -7.39
CA ASN A 60 -3.76 -18.61 -7.82
C ASN A 60 -4.36 -17.22 -7.49
N GLU A 61 -4.05 -16.66 -6.32
CA GLU A 61 -4.49 -15.31 -6.00
C GLU A 61 -3.82 -14.26 -6.89
N VAL A 62 -2.55 -14.45 -7.24
CA VAL A 62 -1.87 -13.58 -8.22
C VAL A 62 -2.58 -13.64 -9.56
N GLU A 63 -2.96 -14.83 -10.01
CA GLU A 63 -3.67 -15.04 -11.27
C GLU A 63 -5.05 -14.39 -11.32
N GLU A 64 -5.82 -14.58 -10.25
CA GLU A 64 -7.23 -14.14 -10.22
C GLU A 64 -7.40 -12.66 -9.86
N VAL A 65 -6.47 -12.09 -9.09
CA VAL A 65 -6.59 -10.73 -8.57
C VAL A 65 -5.60 -9.77 -9.21
N TYR A 66 -4.32 -10.11 -9.18
CA TYR A 66 -3.27 -9.16 -9.56
C TYR A 66 -3.05 -9.08 -11.07
N LEU A 67 -3.23 -10.16 -11.84
CA LEU A 67 -3.12 -10.08 -13.31
C LEU A 67 -4.21 -9.19 -13.94
N PRO A 68 -5.52 -9.31 -13.58
CA PRO A 68 -6.51 -8.35 -14.03
C PRO A 68 -6.18 -6.91 -13.62
N LEU A 69 -5.68 -6.71 -12.40
CA LEU A 69 -5.29 -5.38 -11.90
C LEU A 69 -4.12 -4.80 -12.70
N THR A 70 -3.10 -5.60 -13.03
CA THR A 70 -1.99 -5.13 -13.88
C THR A 70 -2.45 -4.80 -15.29
N ARG A 71 -3.42 -5.55 -15.84
CA ARG A 71 -4.05 -5.20 -17.12
C ARG A 71 -4.75 -3.85 -17.04
N LEU A 72 -5.54 -3.59 -16.00
CA LEU A 72 -6.20 -2.30 -15.78
C LEU A 72 -5.17 -1.18 -15.75
N ILE A 73 -4.14 -1.31 -14.90
CA ILE A 73 -3.05 -0.34 -14.77
C ILE A 73 -2.39 -0.07 -16.13
N ASN A 74 -2.05 -1.12 -16.88
CA ASN A 74 -1.41 -0.98 -18.19
C ASN A 74 -2.29 -0.23 -19.21
N LEU A 75 -3.61 -0.48 -19.20
CA LEU A 75 -4.55 0.26 -20.06
C LEU A 75 -4.60 1.74 -19.67
N HIS A 76 -4.63 2.05 -18.38
CA HIS A 76 -4.61 3.41 -17.87
C HIS A 76 -3.29 4.13 -18.20
N VAL A 77 -2.14 3.47 -18.02
CA VAL A 77 -0.81 4.02 -18.37
C VAL A 77 -0.78 4.43 -19.84
N ARG A 78 -1.23 3.55 -20.74
CA ARG A 78 -1.28 3.84 -22.18
C ARG A 78 -2.18 5.03 -22.52
N ALA A 79 -3.36 5.10 -21.90
CA ALA A 79 -4.30 6.20 -22.11
C ALA A 79 -3.72 7.53 -21.59
N ALA A 80 -3.13 7.53 -20.39
CA ALA A 80 -2.52 8.71 -19.78
C ALA A 80 -1.31 9.22 -20.59
N GLN A 81 -0.46 8.32 -21.07
CA GLN A 81 0.67 8.68 -21.93
C GLN A 81 0.21 9.23 -23.28
N GLY A 82 -0.84 8.65 -23.87
CA GLY A 82 -1.45 9.18 -25.10
C GLY A 82 -2.00 10.60 -24.89
N LEU A 83 -2.73 10.84 -23.81
CA LEU A 83 -3.24 12.17 -23.46
C LEU A 83 -2.11 13.18 -23.22
N ALA A 84 -1.04 12.77 -22.53
CA ALA A 84 0.12 13.62 -22.28
C ALA A 84 0.80 14.02 -23.61
N HIS A 85 0.96 13.07 -24.54
CA HIS A 85 1.54 13.32 -25.85
C HIS A 85 0.73 14.36 -26.66
N VAL A 86 -0.59 14.17 -26.77
CA VAL A 86 -1.49 15.11 -27.45
C VAL A 86 -1.45 16.50 -26.80
N THR A 87 -1.35 16.56 -25.47
CA THR A 87 -1.24 17.82 -24.74
C THR A 87 0.09 18.54 -25.04
N ASP A 88 1.21 17.80 -25.08
CA ASP A 88 2.52 18.37 -25.40
C ASP A 88 2.55 18.87 -26.88
N GLU A 89 1.93 18.12 -27.81
CA GLU A 89 1.76 18.54 -29.21
C GLU A 89 0.95 19.84 -29.29
N PHE A 90 -0.20 19.91 -28.63
CA PHE A 90 -1.02 21.14 -28.59
C PHE A 90 -0.26 22.36 -28.06
N LEU A 91 0.58 22.14 -27.03
CA LEU A 91 1.39 23.20 -26.42
C LEU A 91 2.70 23.48 -27.17
N ASN A 92 2.94 22.80 -28.30
CA ASN A 92 4.17 22.88 -29.09
C ASN A 92 5.43 22.67 -28.21
N ARG A 93 5.41 21.68 -27.36
CA ARG A 93 6.48 21.30 -26.40
C ARG A 93 7.08 19.95 -26.78
N PRO A 94 8.36 19.70 -26.46
CA PRO A 94 8.92 18.35 -26.57
C PRO A 94 8.09 17.37 -25.75
N ALA A 95 7.81 16.19 -26.32
CA ALA A 95 7.14 15.13 -25.59
C ALA A 95 7.99 14.71 -24.37
N ILE A 96 7.47 14.87 -23.17
CA ILE A 96 8.11 14.47 -21.92
C ILE A 96 7.38 13.24 -21.38
N LYS A 97 8.14 12.18 -21.14
CA LYS A 97 7.62 10.98 -20.50
C LYS A 97 7.29 11.30 -19.04
N ARG A 98 6.00 11.27 -18.70
CA ARG A 98 5.53 11.47 -17.33
C ARG A 98 5.27 10.13 -16.66
N PRO A 99 5.86 9.87 -15.48
CA PRO A 99 5.55 8.68 -14.71
C PRO A 99 4.06 8.57 -14.39
N TYR A 100 3.50 7.36 -14.54
CA TYR A 100 2.16 7.05 -14.05
C TYR A 100 2.26 6.66 -12.57
N VAL A 101 1.58 7.37 -11.69
CA VAL A 101 1.72 7.19 -10.25
C VAL A 101 0.55 6.38 -9.70
N VAL A 102 0.85 5.18 -9.17
CA VAL A 102 -0.10 4.29 -8.52
C VAL A 102 0.07 4.37 -7.01
N ALA A 103 -0.94 4.86 -6.30
CA ALA A 103 -0.93 4.92 -4.85
C ALA A 103 -1.54 3.64 -4.24
N ILE A 104 -0.94 3.12 -3.15
CA ILE A 104 -1.47 1.98 -2.40
C ILE A 104 -1.63 2.38 -0.94
N ALA A 105 -2.88 2.46 -0.48
CA ALA A 105 -3.26 2.81 0.89
C ALA A 105 -3.83 1.62 1.66
N GLY A 106 -3.97 1.77 2.97
CA GLY A 106 -4.58 0.79 3.86
C GLY A 106 -3.85 0.70 5.20
N SER A 107 -4.39 -0.05 6.15
CA SER A 107 -3.83 -0.20 7.50
C SER A 107 -2.51 -0.97 7.54
N VAL A 108 -1.87 -0.98 8.70
CA VAL A 108 -0.77 -1.94 8.98
C VAL A 108 -1.27 -3.37 8.81
N ALA A 109 -0.39 -4.29 8.49
CA ALA A 109 -0.66 -5.74 8.37
C ALA A 109 -1.75 -6.16 7.35
N VAL A 110 -2.33 -5.24 6.55
CA VAL A 110 -3.36 -5.56 5.55
C VAL A 110 -2.80 -6.09 4.22
N GLY A 111 -1.47 -6.01 4.01
CA GLY A 111 -0.82 -6.54 2.82
C GLY A 111 -0.47 -5.50 1.74
N LYS A 112 -0.43 -4.20 2.06
CA LYS A 112 -0.02 -3.15 1.10
C LYS A 112 1.33 -3.41 0.45
N SER A 113 2.34 -3.67 1.26
CA SER A 113 3.72 -3.85 0.78
C SER A 113 3.88 -5.12 -0.06
N THR A 114 3.12 -6.18 0.23
CA THR A 114 3.06 -7.38 -0.62
C THR A 114 2.42 -7.04 -1.96
N THR A 115 1.26 -6.37 -1.95
CA THR A 115 0.59 -5.88 -3.16
C THR A 115 1.52 -5.00 -3.99
N ALA A 116 2.23 -4.06 -3.37
CA ALA A 116 3.17 -3.17 -4.06
C ALA A 116 4.32 -3.94 -4.73
N ARG A 117 4.92 -4.92 -4.04
CA ARG A 117 6.00 -5.75 -4.58
C ARG A 117 5.52 -6.66 -5.72
N LEU A 118 4.34 -7.27 -5.57
CA LEU A 118 3.72 -8.10 -6.63
C LEU A 118 3.42 -7.26 -7.86
N LEU A 119 2.80 -6.10 -7.70
CA LEU A 119 2.52 -5.19 -8.81
C LEU A 119 3.81 -4.72 -9.49
N LYS A 120 4.85 -4.35 -8.73
CA LYS A 120 6.15 -4.00 -9.28
C LYS A 120 6.70 -5.14 -10.13
N ALA A 121 6.73 -6.37 -9.60
CA ALA A 121 7.26 -7.53 -10.30
C ALA A 121 6.49 -7.88 -11.58
N LEU A 122 5.17 -7.83 -11.52
CA LEU A 122 4.30 -8.11 -12.67
C LEU A 122 4.37 -7.01 -13.73
N LEU A 123 4.28 -5.74 -13.33
CA LEU A 123 4.29 -4.60 -14.24
C LEU A 123 5.64 -4.42 -14.93
N SER A 124 6.76 -4.69 -14.26
CA SER A 124 8.10 -4.62 -14.85
C SER A 124 8.32 -5.63 -15.99
N ARG A 125 7.45 -6.63 -16.13
CA ARG A 125 7.50 -7.61 -17.22
C ARG A 125 6.67 -7.21 -18.45
N TRP A 126 6.01 -6.04 -18.42
CA TRP A 126 5.31 -5.49 -19.57
C TRP A 126 6.30 -4.76 -20.49
N PRO A 127 6.47 -5.20 -21.76
CA PRO A 127 7.48 -4.62 -22.67
C PRO A 127 7.33 -3.12 -22.91
N ALA A 128 6.07 -2.62 -22.83
CA ALA A 128 5.78 -1.20 -23.08
C ALA A 128 6.16 -0.29 -21.90
N HIS A 129 6.28 -0.85 -20.67
CA HIS A 129 6.47 -0.07 -19.46
C HIS A 129 7.38 -0.81 -18.45
N PRO A 130 8.62 -1.16 -18.83
CA PRO A 130 9.46 -2.04 -18.02
C PRO A 130 10.03 -1.38 -16.77
N LYS A 131 10.09 -0.05 -16.72
CA LYS A 131 10.70 0.66 -15.59
C LYS A 131 9.67 1.01 -14.54
N VAL A 132 9.58 0.17 -13.51
CA VAL A 132 8.66 0.34 -12.38
C VAL A 132 9.43 0.53 -11.10
N ASP A 133 9.24 1.68 -10.45
CA ASP A 133 9.82 1.97 -9.14
C ASP A 133 8.78 1.89 -8.03
N LEU A 134 9.24 1.58 -6.82
CA LEU A 134 8.43 1.49 -5.62
C LEU A 134 9.07 2.36 -4.53
N VAL A 135 8.28 3.27 -3.98
CA VAL A 135 8.65 4.13 -2.85
C VAL A 135 7.62 3.97 -1.75
N THR A 136 8.08 3.82 -0.52
CA THR A 136 7.23 3.76 0.68
C THR A 136 7.18 5.11 1.37
N THR A 137 6.02 5.48 1.89
CA THR A 137 5.88 6.74 2.64
C THR A 137 6.63 6.74 3.95
N ASP A 138 6.99 5.57 4.48
CA ASP A 138 7.77 5.46 5.71
C ASP A 138 9.13 6.19 5.61
N GLY A 139 9.70 6.33 4.39
CA GLY A 139 10.86 7.16 4.13
C GLY A 139 10.65 8.64 4.44
N PHE A 140 9.42 9.12 4.44
CA PHE A 140 9.08 10.51 4.74
C PHE A 140 8.62 10.74 6.18
N LEU A 141 8.76 9.75 7.07
CA LEU A 141 8.63 9.97 8.51
C LEU A 141 9.73 10.92 9.01
N TYR A 142 9.44 11.73 10.01
CA TYR A 142 10.50 12.42 10.72
C TYR A 142 11.41 11.41 11.43
N PRO A 143 12.73 11.65 11.51
CA PRO A 143 13.65 10.80 12.28
C PRO A 143 13.20 10.66 13.74
N ASN A 144 13.52 9.54 14.37
CA ASN A 144 13.13 9.27 15.76
C ASN A 144 13.58 10.36 16.73
N ALA A 145 14.76 10.95 16.53
CA ALA A 145 15.26 12.06 17.34
C ALA A 145 14.32 13.27 17.27
N GLU A 146 13.80 13.58 16.07
CA GLU A 146 12.87 14.70 15.87
C GLU A 146 11.47 14.36 16.41
N LEU A 147 10.98 13.14 16.19
CA LEU A 147 9.72 12.67 16.76
C LEU A 147 9.77 12.72 18.29
N GLY A 148 10.90 12.32 18.90
CA GLY A 148 11.12 12.41 20.34
C GLY A 148 11.08 13.86 20.85
N ALA A 149 11.79 14.79 20.19
CA ALA A 149 11.80 16.19 20.53
C ALA A 149 10.41 16.86 20.40
N ARG A 150 9.57 16.37 19.48
CA ARG A 150 8.19 16.84 19.27
C ARG A 150 7.16 16.13 20.13
N GLY A 151 7.53 15.11 20.93
CA GLY A 151 6.58 14.28 21.69
C GLY A 151 5.69 13.39 20.82
N LEU A 152 6.11 13.05 19.61
CA LEU A 152 5.32 12.32 18.61
C LEU A 152 5.71 10.84 18.44
N MET A 153 6.60 10.29 19.28
CA MET A 153 7.05 8.90 19.17
C MET A 153 5.90 7.88 19.26
N GLU A 154 4.93 8.11 20.14
CA GLU A 154 3.74 7.26 20.29
C GLU A 154 2.72 7.44 19.15
N ARG A 155 2.89 8.48 18.35
CA ARG A 155 2.06 8.79 17.18
C ARG A 155 2.80 8.56 15.86
N LYS A 156 3.87 7.77 15.89
CA LYS A 156 4.60 7.40 14.67
C LYS A 156 3.70 6.58 13.74
N GLY A 157 3.60 7.02 12.47
CA GLY A 157 2.64 6.50 11.49
C GLY A 157 1.33 7.29 11.40
N PHE A 158 1.07 8.23 12.32
CA PHE A 158 0.00 9.21 12.18
C PHE A 158 0.42 10.34 11.21
N PRO A 159 -0.54 11.10 10.64
CA PRO A 159 -0.25 12.14 9.65
C PRO A 159 0.81 13.15 10.08
N GLU A 160 0.76 13.58 11.35
CA GLU A 160 1.68 14.56 11.93
C GLU A 160 3.12 14.06 12.12
N SER A 161 3.34 12.76 11.99
CA SER A 161 4.68 12.15 12.08
C SER A 161 5.46 12.19 10.76
N TYR A 162 4.83 12.64 9.68
CA TYR A 162 5.45 12.69 8.35
C TYR A 162 5.90 14.11 7.98
N ASP A 163 7.03 14.21 7.29
CA ASP A 163 7.42 15.39 6.54
C ASP A 163 6.62 15.47 5.23
N VAL A 164 5.38 15.91 5.34
CA VAL A 164 4.45 16.05 4.21
C VAL A 164 5.00 17.00 3.15
N ARG A 165 5.76 18.04 3.55
CA ARG A 165 6.37 18.99 2.61
C ARG A 165 7.39 18.28 1.71
N ARG A 166 8.29 17.48 2.28
CA ARG A 166 9.29 16.70 1.54
C ARG A 166 8.62 15.67 0.64
N MET A 167 7.55 15.04 1.12
CA MET A 167 6.76 14.08 0.34
C MET A 167 6.10 14.73 -0.89
N ILE A 168 5.45 15.88 -0.73
CA ILE A 168 4.82 16.63 -1.83
C ILE A 168 5.89 17.10 -2.81
N GLN A 169 7.03 17.61 -2.33
CA GLN A 169 8.14 18.03 -3.19
C GLN A 169 8.66 16.87 -4.03
N PHE A 170 8.89 15.70 -3.43
CA PHE A 170 9.27 14.48 -4.15
C PHE A 170 8.28 14.14 -5.28
N LEU A 171 6.98 14.12 -4.97
CA LEU A 171 5.94 13.81 -5.97
C LEU A 171 5.88 14.86 -7.09
N ALA A 172 6.05 16.14 -6.75
CA ALA A 172 6.11 17.23 -7.73
C ALA A 172 7.34 17.10 -8.65
N ASP A 173 8.50 16.76 -8.11
CA ASP A 173 9.73 16.53 -8.87
C ASP A 173 9.58 15.33 -9.82
N ILE A 174 9.00 14.23 -9.35
CA ILE A 174 8.65 13.07 -10.18
C ILE A 174 7.73 13.46 -11.34
N ARG A 175 6.69 14.24 -11.08
CA ARG A 175 5.71 14.64 -12.12
C ARG A 175 6.29 15.63 -13.11
N SER A 176 7.19 16.52 -12.70
CA SER A 176 7.75 17.58 -13.55
C SER A 176 8.98 17.13 -14.34
N SER A 177 9.88 16.38 -13.72
CA SER A 177 11.18 16.01 -14.31
C SER A 177 11.38 14.50 -14.48
N GLY A 178 10.50 13.67 -13.92
CA GLY A 178 10.69 12.22 -13.83
C GLY A 178 11.79 11.81 -12.85
N ARG A 179 12.33 12.74 -12.06
CA ARG A 179 13.44 12.46 -11.12
C ARG A 179 13.07 12.92 -9.73
N GLY A 180 13.49 12.14 -8.74
CA GLY A 180 13.26 12.48 -7.34
C GLY A 180 14.12 11.66 -6.41
N VAL A 181 14.29 12.12 -5.17
CA VAL A 181 15.08 11.45 -4.13
C VAL A 181 14.15 11.14 -2.97
N ALA A 182 13.94 9.86 -2.70
CA ALA A 182 13.15 9.38 -1.57
C ALA A 182 14.06 8.87 -0.45
N PRO A 183 13.86 9.31 0.80
CA PRO A 183 14.61 8.75 1.92
C PRO A 183 14.28 7.27 2.12
N THR A 184 15.24 6.52 2.64
CA THR A 184 15.05 5.11 2.97
C THR A 184 14.74 4.94 4.45
N TYR A 185 13.68 4.17 4.74
CA TYR A 185 13.32 3.74 6.08
C TYR A 185 13.73 2.29 6.32
N SER A 186 14.23 2.00 7.49
CA SER A 186 14.54 0.63 7.92
C SER A 186 13.65 0.20 9.08
N HIS A 187 12.85 -0.85 8.87
CA HIS A 187 12.11 -1.48 9.95
C HIS A 187 13.01 -2.16 10.98
N HIS A 188 14.25 -2.49 10.62
CA HIS A 188 15.23 -3.11 11.50
C HIS A 188 15.69 -2.12 12.59
N VAL A 189 16.13 -0.93 12.18
CA VAL A 189 16.51 0.13 13.12
C VAL A 189 15.32 1.03 13.51
N TYR A 190 14.14 0.79 12.91
CA TYR A 190 12.91 1.53 13.14
C TYR A 190 13.06 3.04 12.94
N ASP A 191 13.86 3.44 11.96
CA ASP A 191 14.16 4.86 11.67
C ASP A 191 14.55 5.07 10.20
N ILE A 192 14.65 6.35 9.82
CA ILE A 192 15.26 6.78 8.56
C ILE A 192 16.75 6.42 8.59
N VAL A 193 17.25 5.86 7.48
CA VAL A 193 18.66 5.53 7.33
C VAL A 193 19.41 6.71 6.71
N PRO A 194 20.25 7.42 7.46
CA PRO A 194 20.98 8.57 6.93
C PRO A 194 21.88 8.19 5.75
N GLY A 195 21.79 8.95 4.65
CA GLY A 195 22.63 8.75 3.46
C GLY A 195 22.26 7.54 2.59
N ALA A 196 21.19 6.81 2.91
CA ALA A 196 20.67 5.70 2.10
C ALA A 196 19.44 6.12 1.29
N ASP A 197 19.53 7.27 0.61
CA ASP A 197 18.43 7.78 -0.19
C ASP A 197 18.28 6.97 -1.49
N GLN A 198 17.02 6.69 -1.88
CA GLN A 198 16.68 6.05 -3.14
C GLN A 198 16.52 7.12 -4.23
N LEU A 199 17.40 7.06 -5.25
CA LEU A 199 17.27 7.90 -6.44
C LEU A 199 16.28 7.25 -7.41
N ILE A 200 15.23 7.99 -7.79
CA ILE A 200 14.26 7.61 -8.81
C ILE A 200 14.54 8.40 -10.08
N GLU A 201 14.67 7.72 -11.22
CA GLU A 201 15.02 8.35 -12.49
C GLU A 201 14.16 7.81 -13.64
N GLY A 202 13.20 8.62 -14.10
CA GLY A 202 12.37 8.36 -15.28
C GLY A 202 11.65 7.01 -15.28
N PRO A 203 10.93 6.64 -14.21
CA PRO A 203 10.13 5.43 -14.23
C PRO A 203 8.98 5.56 -15.22
N ASP A 204 8.50 4.45 -15.76
CA ASP A 204 7.22 4.41 -16.48
C ASP A 204 6.07 4.48 -15.50
N ILE A 205 6.22 3.75 -14.39
CA ILE A 205 5.24 3.64 -13.32
C ILE A 205 5.98 3.83 -11.98
N LEU A 206 5.46 4.72 -11.15
CA LEU A 206 5.85 4.84 -9.74
C LEU A 206 4.74 4.26 -8.87
N ILE A 207 5.05 3.23 -8.10
CA ILE A 207 4.18 2.74 -7.03
C ILE A 207 4.56 3.50 -5.75
N PHE A 208 3.57 4.16 -5.14
CA PHE A 208 3.75 4.94 -3.92
C PHE A 208 2.87 4.36 -2.82
N GLU A 209 3.46 3.70 -1.82
CA GLU A 209 2.76 2.90 -0.83
C GLU A 209 2.88 3.50 0.57
N GLY A 210 1.77 3.53 1.32
CA GLY A 210 1.80 3.92 2.72
C GLY A 210 0.45 3.95 3.43
N LEU A 211 0.49 4.29 4.71
CA LEU A 211 -0.71 4.30 5.56
C LEU A 211 -1.68 5.43 5.17
N ASN A 212 -1.14 6.63 5.03
CA ASN A 212 -1.91 7.87 4.95
C ASN A 212 -1.88 8.53 3.56
N VAL A 213 -1.54 7.78 2.49
CA VAL A 213 -1.34 8.35 1.14
C VAL A 213 -2.60 9.00 0.56
N LEU A 214 -3.79 8.55 0.93
CA LEU A 214 -5.06 9.09 0.43
C LEU A 214 -5.69 10.14 1.35
N GLN A 215 -4.99 10.55 2.41
CA GLN A 215 -5.51 11.59 3.30
C GLN A 215 -5.59 12.96 2.61
N LEU A 216 -6.64 13.68 2.97
CA LEU A 216 -6.68 15.13 2.77
C LEU A 216 -5.91 15.78 3.93
N GLY A 217 -5.12 16.79 3.67
CA GLY A 217 -4.44 17.56 4.69
C GLY A 217 -5.42 18.40 5.58
N THR A 218 -6.43 17.76 6.14
CA THR A 218 -7.57 18.38 6.84
C THR A 218 -7.58 18.13 8.34
N GLY A 219 -6.42 18.10 8.98
CA GLY A 219 -6.36 18.15 10.45
C GLY A 219 -6.32 19.59 10.97
N PRO A 220 -6.74 19.87 12.21
CA PRO A 220 -6.64 21.20 12.81
C PRO A 220 -5.20 21.74 12.88
N SER A 221 -4.21 20.85 12.72
CA SER A 221 -2.77 21.16 12.67
C SER A 221 -2.16 21.01 11.27
N ALA A 222 -2.94 20.62 10.25
CA ALA A 222 -2.42 20.49 8.89
C ALA A 222 -2.16 21.90 8.33
N PRO A 223 -0.95 22.20 7.84
CA PRO A 223 -0.74 23.41 7.07
C PRO A 223 -1.71 23.37 5.88
N ARG A 224 -2.38 24.48 5.60
CA ARG A 224 -3.17 24.63 4.36
C ARG A 224 -2.20 24.60 3.17
N ALA A 225 -1.73 23.42 2.85
CA ALA A 225 -0.96 23.20 1.63
C ALA A 225 -1.92 23.31 0.45
N PRO A 226 -1.54 23.98 -0.65
CA PRO A 226 -2.36 24.07 -1.85
C PRO A 226 -2.54 22.70 -2.53
N PHE A 227 -1.70 21.72 -2.18
CA PHE A 227 -1.72 20.37 -2.74
C PHE A 227 -1.64 19.31 -1.63
N THR A 228 -2.27 18.18 -1.88
CA THR A 228 -2.16 16.93 -1.10
C THR A 228 -1.41 15.88 -1.92
N ALA A 229 -0.91 14.83 -1.28
CA ALA A 229 -0.24 13.75 -2.01
C ALA A 229 -1.16 13.13 -3.08
N SER A 230 -2.46 13.03 -2.81
CA SER A 230 -3.44 12.45 -3.73
C SER A 230 -3.62 13.24 -5.03
N ASP A 231 -3.24 14.51 -5.10
CA ASP A 231 -3.30 15.32 -6.33
C ASP A 231 -2.26 14.87 -7.37
N PHE A 232 -1.29 14.05 -6.97
CA PHE A 232 -0.23 13.53 -7.82
C PHE A 232 -0.47 12.08 -8.30
N PHE A 233 -1.56 11.45 -7.87
CA PHE A 233 -1.83 10.04 -8.21
C PHE A 233 -2.73 9.94 -9.46
N ASP A 234 -2.40 8.99 -10.32
CA ASP A 234 -3.20 8.66 -11.51
C ASP A 234 -4.16 7.51 -11.23
N LEU A 235 -3.82 6.62 -10.28
CA LEU A 235 -4.67 5.54 -9.79
C LEU A 235 -4.40 5.31 -8.31
N SER A 236 -5.46 5.10 -7.56
CA SER A 236 -5.38 4.83 -6.12
C SER A 236 -6.03 3.50 -5.77
N ILE A 237 -5.31 2.68 -4.98
CA ILE A 237 -5.73 1.37 -4.51
C ILE A 237 -5.81 1.41 -2.98
N TYR A 238 -6.91 0.95 -2.41
CA TYR A 238 -7.06 0.79 -0.97
C TYR A 238 -7.18 -0.69 -0.61
N MET A 239 -6.29 -1.16 0.27
CA MET A 239 -6.36 -2.50 0.85
C MET A 239 -7.28 -2.48 2.06
N ASP A 240 -8.41 -3.19 1.99
CA ASP A 240 -9.47 -3.20 3.00
C ASP A 240 -9.61 -4.57 3.67
N ALA A 241 -9.92 -4.56 4.95
CA ALA A 241 -10.36 -5.71 5.71
C ALA A 241 -11.13 -5.26 6.95
N SER A 242 -11.78 -6.19 7.66
CA SER A 242 -12.41 -5.84 8.92
C SER A 242 -11.35 -5.43 9.97
N PRO A 243 -11.61 -4.42 10.82
CA PRO A 243 -10.67 -4.04 11.87
C PRO A 243 -10.29 -5.20 12.81
N GLY A 244 -11.21 -6.14 13.05
CA GLY A 244 -10.96 -7.32 13.86
C GLY A 244 -9.98 -8.30 13.21
N ASP A 245 -10.07 -8.49 11.89
CA ASP A 245 -9.12 -9.34 11.15
C ASP A 245 -7.74 -8.70 11.11
N ILE A 246 -7.67 -7.38 10.85
CA ILE A 246 -6.41 -6.64 10.85
C ILE A 246 -5.73 -6.73 12.23
N ALA A 247 -6.50 -6.62 13.32
CA ALA A 247 -5.99 -6.77 14.69
C ALA A 247 -5.32 -8.13 14.92
N ARG A 248 -5.99 -9.20 14.47
CA ARG A 248 -5.47 -10.56 14.56
C ARG A 248 -4.19 -10.72 13.74
N TRP A 249 -4.17 -10.29 12.49
CA TRP A 249 -2.99 -10.37 11.61
C TRP A 249 -1.82 -9.53 12.14
N TYR A 250 -2.10 -8.39 12.76
CA TYR A 250 -1.09 -7.58 13.41
C TYR A 250 -0.44 -8.33 14.59
N GLU A 251 -1.24 -8.96 15.46
CA GLU A 251 -0.75 -9.77 16.58
C GLU A 251 0.08 -10.96 16.06
N GLU A 252 -0.43 -11.72 15.10
CA GLU A 252 0.28 -12.85 14.47
C GLU A 252 1.62 -12.41 13.86
N ARG A 253 1.63 -11.30 13.12
CA ARG A 253 2.86 -10.74 12.56
C ARG A 253 3.84 -10.31 13.65
N PHE A 254 3.36 -9.68 14.71
CA PHE A 254 4.20 -9.27 15.83
C PHE A 254 4.86 -10.50 16.49
N MET A 255 4.11 -11.56 16.74
CA MET A 255 4.63 -12.80 17.32
C MET A 255 5.66 -13.46 16.40
N LEU A 256 5.42 -13.47 15.09
CA LEU A 256 6.38 -13.98 14.12
C LEU A 256 7.68 -13.15 14.09
N LEU A 257 7.57 -11.82 14.09
CA LEU A 257 8.74 -10.93 14.11
C LEU A 257 9.54 -11.09 15.42
N ARG A 258 8.86 -11.28 16.55
CA ARG A 258 9.50 -11.60 17.83
C ARG A 258 10.32 -12.89 17.78
N ALA A 259 9.79 -13.90 17.10
CA ALA A 259 10.48 -15.18 16.94
C ALA A 259 11.63 -15.14 15.92
N THR A 260 11.71 -14.11 15.09
CA THR A 260 12.65 -13.99 13.98
C THR A 260 13.46 -12.69 14.04
N ALA A 261 13.01 -11.62 13.38
CA ALA A 261 13.74 -10.37 13.20
C ALA A 261 14.10 -9.65 14.50
N PHE A 262 13.28 -9.75 15.57
CA PHE A 262 13.61 -9.12 16.86
C PHE A 262 14.72 -9.85 17.61
N ARG A 263 15.09 -11.07 17.22
CA ARG A 263 16.22 -11.79 17.82
C ARG A 263 17.57 -11.23 17.43
N ASP A 264 17.64 -10.44 16.37
CA ASP A 264 18.86 -9.74 16.00
C ASP A 264 19.18 -8.70 17.10
N PRO A 265 20.40 -8.74 17.70
CA PRO A 265 20.81 -7.79 18.75
C PRO A 265 20.78 -6.33 18.30
N GLU A 266 20.94 -6.06 17.01
CA GLU A 266 20.92 -4.71 16.44
C GLU A 266 19.48 -4.22 16.10
N ALA A 267 18.47 -5.10 16.19
CA ALA A 267 17.10 -4.71 15.94
C ALA A 267 16.56 -3.78 17.04
N TYR A 268 15.91 -2.69 16.65
CA TYR A 268 15.28 -1.74 17.58
C TYR A 268 14.38 -2.42 18.62
N PHE A 269 13.66 -3.47 18.19
CA PHE A 269 12.75 -4.23 19.03
C PHE A 269 13.40 -5.45 19.70
N HIS A 270 14.72 -5.58 19.69
CA HIS A 270 15.42 -6.74 20.28
C HIS A 270 14.99 -7.02 21.72
N ARG A 271 14.77 -5.97 22.53
CA ARG A 271 14.28 -6.10 23.92
C ARG A 271 12.95 -6.85 24.05
N LEU A 272 12.17 -6.98 22.97
CA LEU A 272 10.90 -7.71 22.99
C LEU A 272 11.08 -9.20 22.68
N ALA A 273 12.25 -9.62 22.18
CA ALA A 273 12.52 -11.02 21.86
C ALA A 273 12.56 -11.95 23.08
N ILE A 274 12.87 -11.39 24.27
CA ILE A 274 12.99 -12.14 25.53
C ILE A 274 11.69 -12.31 26.29
N LEU A 275 10.62 -11.63 25.86
CA LEU A 275 9.31 -11.69 26.51
C LEU A 275 8.69 -13.08 26.34
N SER A 276 7.87 -13.49 27.31
CA SER A 276 6.97 -14.63 27.13
C SER A 276 5.94 -14.39 26.03
N ASP A 277 5.30 -15.43 25.53
CA ASP A 277 4.25 -15.31 24.51
C ASP A 277 3.07 -14.48 25.02
N GLU A 278 2.70 -14.63 26.28
CA GLU A 278 1.62 -13.88 26.91
C GLU A 278 1.94 -12.39 27.02
N GLU A 279 3.14 -12.04 27.47
CA GLU A 279 3.61 -10.64 27.58
C GLU A 279 3.69 -9.98 26.20
N ALA A 280 4.25 -10.68 25.22
CA ALA A 280 4.38 -10.19 23.85
C ALA A 280 3.00 -9.96 23.20
N SER A 281 2.08 -10.90 23.35
CA SER A 281 0.70 -10.78 22.87
C SER A 281 -0.02 -9.59 23.53
N LYS A 282 0.14 -9.40 24.84
CA LYS A 282 -0.43 -8.25 25.56
C LYS A 282 0.13 -6.92 25.05
N ILE A 283 1.42 -6.85 24.76
CA ILE A 283 2.05 -5.65 24.18
C ILE A 283 1.54 -5.40 22.76
N ALA A 284 1.48 -6.43 21.91
CA ALA A 284 0.96 -6.31 20.56
C ALA A 284 -0.47 -5.77 20.53
N ARG A 285 -1.36 -6.32 21.36
CA ARG A 285 -2.75 -5.85 21.48
C ARG A 285 -2.85 -4.42 22.00
N ARG A 286 -1.99 -4.03 22.94
CA ARG A 286 -1.95 -2.65 23.43
C ARG A 286 -1.51 -1.68 22.33
N ILE A 287 -0.43 -1.98 21.59
CA ILE A 287 0.02 -1.14 20.47
C ILE A 287 -1.07 -1.08 19.39
N TRP A 288 -1.73 -2.19 19.12
CA TRP A 288 -2.86 -2.19 18.20
C TRP A 288 -3.95 -1.21 18.66
N HIS A 289 -4.42 -1.35 19.88
CA HIS A 289 -5.52 -0.56 20.43
C HIS A 289 -5.17 0.96 20.49
N ASP A 290 -4.00 1.26 21.07
CA ASP A 290 -3.64 2.64 21.44
C ASP A 290 -3.06 3.44 20.26
N VAL A 291 -2.55 2.75 19.22
CA VAL A 291 -1.87 3.39 18.09
C VAL A 291 -2.53 3.02 16.76
N ASN A 292 -2.45 1.74 16.37
CA ASN A 292 -2.82 1.35 15.01
C ASN A 292 -4.32 1.42 14.73
N HIS A 293 -5.15 0.99 15.67
CA HIS A 293 -6.61 1.05 15.55
C HIS A 293 -7.10 2.51 15.56
N LEU A 294 -6.51 3.34 16.42
CA LEU A 294 -6.84 4.76 16.47
C LEU A 294 -6.49 5.44 15.14
N ASN A 295 -5.28 5.20 14.60
CA ASN A 295 -4.88 5.75 13.30
C ASN A 295 -5.76 5.19 12.16
N LEU A 296 -6.13 3.90 12.22
CA LEU A 296 -7.04 3.31 11.25
C LEU A 296 -8.38 4.05 11.23
N THR A 297 -9.01 4.23 12.37
CA THR A 297 -10.35 4.80 12.48
C THR A 297 -10.40 6.30 12.23
N GLU A 298 -9.42 7.04 12.69
CA GLU A 298 -9.39 8.51 12.56
C GLU A 298 -8.87 8.97 11.20
N ASN A 299 -7.91 8.25 10.62
CA ASN A 299 -7.14 8.75 9.49
C ASN A 299 -7.23 7.89 8.23
N ILE A 300 -7.11 6.56 8.35
CA ILE A 300 -6.94 5.69 7.19
C ILE A 300 -8.30 5.28 6.61
N LEU A 301 -9.19 4.75 7.44
CA LEU A 301 -10.51 4.25 7.02
C LEU A 301 -11.39 5.33 6.35
N PRO A 302 -11.43 6.59 6.83
CA PRO A 302 -12.19 7.65 6.17
C PRO A 302 -11.72 7.95 4.74
N SER A 303 -10.46 7.63 4.41
CA SER A 303 -9.91 7.86 3.07
C SER A 303 -10.29 6.77 2.06
N ARG A 304 -10.83 5.63 2.50
CA ARG A 304 -11.16 4.45 1.68
C ARG A 304 -12.05 4.78 0.49
N GLN A 305 -13.11 5.55 0.71
CA GLN A 305 -14.06 5.93 -0.34
C GLN A 305 -13.45 6.79 -1.46
N ARG A 306 -12.23 7.27 -1.28
CA ARG A 306 -11.50 8.07 -2.27
C ARG A 306 -10.68 7.22 -3.23
N ALA A 307 -10.47 5.95 -2.91
CA ALA A 307 -9.71 5.06 -3.77
C ALA A 307 -10.46 4.75 -5.07
N ASP A 308 -9.72 4.55 -6.17
CA ASP A 308 -10.29 4.13 -7.44
C ASP A 308 -10.57 2.63 -7.46
N VAL A 309 -9.73 1.87 -6.75
CA VAL A 309 -9.90 0.44 -6.55
C VAL A 309 -9.79 0.11 -5.05
N ILE A 310 -10.77 -0.62 -4.52
CA ILE A 310 -10.71 -1.16 -3.16
C ILE A 310 -10.57 -2.68 -3.29
N ILE A 311 -9.52 -3.23 -2.69
CA ILE A 311 -9.26 -4.67 -2.63
C ILE A 311 -9.61 -5.13 -1.23
N ARG A 312 -10.68 -5.93 -1.11
CA ARG A 312 -11.15 -6.42 0.17
C ARG A 312 -10.63 -7.82 0.45
N LYS A 313 -10.14 -8.01 1.67
CA LYS A 313 -9.69 -9.31 2.18
C LYS A 313 -10.69 -9.89 3.18
N ASP A 314 -10.81 -11.22 3.15
CA ASP A 314 -11.57 -12.02 4.11
C ASP A 314 -10.76 -12.32 5.38
N ALA A 315 -11.40 -13.06 6.30
CA ALA A 315 -10.77 -13.46 7.57
C ALA A 315 -9.51 -14.31 7.39
N ASP A 316 -9.36 -15.02 6.28
CA ASP A 316 -8.20 -15.86 5.98
C ASP A 316 -7.06 -15.09 5.30
N HIS A 317 -7.15 -13.76 5.29
CA HIS A 317 -6.19 -12.85 4.68
C HIS A 317 -6.11 -12.95 3.14
N ARG A 318 -7.13 -13.55 2.50
CA ARG A 318 -7.25 -13.70 1.05
C ARG A 318 -8.12 -12.60 0.47
N VAL A 319 -7.88 -12.26 -0.79
CA VAL A 319 -8.78 -11.32 -1.48
C VAL A 319 -10.11 -12.02 -1.79
N ASP A 320 -11.19 -11.43 -1.30
CA ASP A 320 -12.57 -11.88 -1.46
C ASP A 320 -13.28 -11.16 -2.60
N SER A 321 -13.16 -9.85 -2.65
CA SER A 321 -13.85 -9.01 -3.62
C SER A 321 -13.07 -7.73 -3.93
N LEU A 322 -13.45 -7.08 -5.03
CA LEU A 322 -12.89 -5.80 -5.44
C LEU A 322 -14.03 -4.83 -5.75
N TRP A 323 -13.75 -3.56 -5.53
CA TRP A 323 -14.67 -2.48 -5.83
C TRP A 323 -13.93 -1.46 -6.70
N MET A 324 -14.52 -1.07 -7.81
CA MET A 324 -13.96 -0.09 -8.72
C MET A 324 -14.85 1.14 -8.80
N ARG A 325 -14.25 2.32 -8.66
CA ARG A 325 -14.97 3.60 -8.75
C ARG A 325 -15.72 3.69 -10.07
N LYS A 326 -16.97 4.12 -10.00
CA LYS A 326 -17.77 4.51 -11.18
C LYS A 326 -17.18 5.81 -11.74
N LEU A 327 -16.88 5.83 -13.03
CA LEU A 327 -16.41 7.02 -13.74
C LEU A 327 -17.55 8.02 -13.98
#